data_13f12b9a3ef97c243a92f8c24c4b96dd
#
_entry.id   13f12b9a3ef97c243a92f8c24c4b96dd
#
_cell.length_a   1.000
_cell.length_b   1.000
_cell.length_c   1.000
_cell.angle_alpha   90.00
_cell.angle_beta   90.00
_cell.angle_gamma   90.00
#
_symmetry.space_group_name_H-M   'P 1'
#
loop_
_entity.id
_entity.type
_entity.pdbx_description
1 polymer ?
#
loop_
_entity_poly.entity_id
_entity_poly.type
_entity_poly.pdbx_seq_one_letter_code
_entity_poly.pdbx_strand_id
1 'polypeptide(L)'
;MRTAIKNSLSLSLIELFTDIIQRGVMNVVNKMFGWTDDVDRTKKLSYALDHPLPPVEIGQEEAPCQEVVIEDPVNVNDYIIPIRHTEYEPELTVGSGNRVVAGKYFDGGTDLGYNRMNFRWGNVGTFQISPGSHMWQVVSKHYKDDEPVPITMCFGLPPSCTLMAGAGFDYVILPQGCDEIGIAGAMQGSPVRLVKARTVDAYAVADCEVVLEGYVNPRDRRYETAEAEEAGVQGRFHFHPEWAGYMGKSYKAPTFHVTAVTMRKPESKPIIFPLAVHTLDEHNIDTTIREAAI
;
A
#
# COMPACT_ATOMS: atom_id res chain seq x y z
N MET A 1 -24.90 7.51 2.03
CA MET A 1 -23.54 7.05 2.31
C MET A 1 -23.32 6.57 3.74
N ARG A 2 -23.76 7.27 4.79
CA ARG A 2 -23.63 6.81 6.21
C ARG A 2 -24.43 5.56 6.57
N THR A 3 -25.46 5.19 5.83
CA THR A 3 -26.37 4.07 6.15
C THR A 3 -25.90 2.73 5.56
N ALA A 4 -25.10 2.73 4.49
CA ALA A 4 -24.55 1.52 3.87
C ALA A 4 -23.42 0.88 4.67
N ILE A 5 -22.72 1.66 5.50
CA ILE A 5 -21.63 1.20 6.36
C ILE A 5 -22.13 0.33 7.53
N LYS A 6 -23.42 0.38 7.86
CA LYS A 6 -23.96 -0.29 9.06
C LYS A 6 -24.31 -1.77 8.90
N ASN A 7 -24.30 -2.36 7.70
CA ASN A 7 -24.92 -3.67 7.47
C ASN A 7 -24.06 -4.74 6.83
N SER A 8 -22.72 -4.67 6.89
CA SER A 8 -21.87 -5.74 6.35
C SER A 8 -20.69 -6.05 7.27
N LEU A 9 -19.94 -7.06 6.96
CA LEU A 9 -18.66 -7.50 7.57
C LEU A 9 -17.72 -6.37 8.05
N SER A 10 -17.96 -5.14 7.61
CA SER A 10 -17.30 -3.91 8.05
C SER A 10 -17.46 -3.65 9.56
N LEU A 11 -18.56 -4.05 10.20
CA LEU A 11 -18.70 -3.88 11.65
C LEU A 11 -17.69 -4.76 12.43
N SER A 12 -17.49 -5.99 12.00
CA SER A 12 -16.52 -6.87 12.67
C SER A 12 -15.07 -6.42 12.46
N LEU A 13 -14.77 -5.79 11.32
CA LEU A 13 -13.44 -5.23 11.06
C LEU A 13 -13.26 -3.85 11.72
N ILE A 14 -14.30 -3.01 11.76
CA ILE A 14 -14.29 -1.76 12.55
C ILE A 14 -14.21 -2.07 14.04
N GLU A 15 -14.94 -3.06 14.54
CA GLU A 15 -14.82 -3.54 15.91
C GLU A 15 -13.43 -4.14 16.18
N LEU A 16 -12.87 -4.86 15.21
CA LEU A 16 -11.51 -5.37 15.27
C LEU A 16 -10.49 -4.21 15.33
N PHE A 17 -10.62 -3.19 14.48
CA PHE A 17 -9.76 -2.00 14.51
C PHE A 17 -9.98 -1.17 15.78
N THR A 18 -11.19 -1.09 16.30
CA THR A 18 -11.47 -0.41 17.57
C THR A 18 -10.90 -1.19 18.75
N ASP A 19 -10.95 -2.52 18.71
CA ASP A 19 -10.29 -3.41 19.68
C ASP A 19 -8.74 -3.30 19.60
N ILE A 20 -8.19 -2.99 18.40
CA ILE A 20 -6.75 -2.68 18.20
C ILE A 20 -6.35 -1.49 19.07
N ILE A 21 -7.11 -0.43 18.99
CA ILE A 21 -6.85 0.80 19.73
C ILE A 21 -7.02 0.59 21.25
N GLN A 22 -7.93 -0.28 21.67
CA GLN A 22 -8.26 -0.47 23.08
C GLN A 22 -7.44 -1.54 23.80
N ARG A 23 -6.88 -2.54 23.13
CA ARG A 23 -6.24 -3.70 23.76
C ARG A 23 -4.80 -3.98 23.36
N GLY A 24 -4.21 -3.11 22.57
CA GLY A 24 -2.86 -3.31 22.05
C GLY A 24 -2.85 -4.14 20.76
N VAL A 25 -2.12 -3.65 19.79
CA VAL A 25 -2.03 -4.10 18.41
C VAL A 25 -1.72 -5.58 18.26
N MET A 26 -0.89 -6.11 19.15
CA MET A 26 -0.38 -7.48 19.07
C MET A 26 -1.48 -8.54 19.25
N ASN A 27 -2.44 -8.30 20.14
CA ASN A 27 -3.57 -9.23 20.34
C ASN A 27 -4.49 -9.28 19.13
N VAL A 28 -4.52 -8.24 18.33
CA VAL A 28 -5.36 -8.17 17.14
C VAL A 28 -4.71 -8.87 15.96
N VAL A 29 -3.42 -8.68 15.76
CA VAL A 29 -2.65 -9.47 14.78
C VAL A 29 -2.80 -10.95 15.09
N ASN A 30 -2.63 -11.36 16.34
CA ASN A 30 -2.83 -12.75 16.73
C ASN A 30 -4.25 -13.25 16.40
N LYS A 31 -5.29 -12.47 16.69
CA LYS A 31 -6.68 -12.82 16.35
C LYS A 31 -6.94 -12.89 14.86
N MET A 32 -6.40 -11.95 14.08
CA MET A 32 -6.58 -11.91 12.61
C MET A 32 -6.07 -13.17 11.95
N PHE A 33 -4.95 -13.71 12.44
CA PHE A 33 -4.32 -14.90 11.88
C PHE A 33 -4.63 -16.18 12.68
N GLY A 34 -5.44 -16.11 13.71
CA GLY A 34 -5.75 -17.26 14.58
C GLY A 34 -4.53 -17.75 15.36
N TRP A 35 -3.59 -16.88 15.66
CA TRP A 35 -2.42 -17.19 16.48
C TRP A 35 -2.79 -17.13 17.96
N THR A 36 -2.24 -18.05 18.75
CA THR A 36 -2.66 -18.23 20.14
C THR A 36 -2.03 -17.22 21.09
N ASP A 37 -0.81 -16.84 20.83
CA ASP A 37 0.00 -15.93 21.65
C ASP A 37 1.19 -15.38 20.86
N ASP A 38 2.02 -14.59 21.51
CA ASP A 38 3.18 -13.95 20.88
C ASP A 38 4.26 -14.94 20.47
N VAL A 39 4.41 -16.05 21.19
CA VAL A 39 5.38 -17.10 20.85
C VAL A 39 4.94 -17.85 19.59
N ASP A 40 3.65 -18.18 19.49
CA ASP A 40 3.06 -18.80 18.30
C ASP A 40 3.19 -17.88 17.09
N ARG A 41 2.89 -16.58 17.26
CA ARG A 41 3.08 -15.55 16.24
C ARG A 41 4.51 -15.53 15.71
N THR A 42 5.50 -15.39 16.59
CA THR A 42 6.91 -15.33 16.22
C THR A 42 7.34 -16.56 15.44
N LYS A 43 6.95 -17.76 15.90
CA LYS A 43 7.26 -19.01 15.19
C LYS A 43 6.64 -19.08 13.81
N LYS A 44 5.37 -18.67 13.65
CA LYS A 44 4.67 -18.70 12.37
C LYS A 44 5.18 -17.66 11.39
N LEU A 45 5.55 -16.48 11.86
CA LEU A 45 6.19 -15.46 11.04
C LEU A 45 7.58 -15.90 10.60
N SER A 46 8.42 -16.43 11.50
CA SER A 46 9.73 -16.98 11.12
C SER A 46 9.58 -18.11 10.10
N TYR A 47 8.61 -19.00 10.31
CA TYR A 47 8.33 -20.06 9.33
C TYR A 47 7.92 -19.50 7.96
N ALA A 48 7.06 -18.50 7.92
CA ALA A 48 6.61 -17.87 6.68
C ALA A 48 7.75 -17.18 5.92
N LEU A 49 8.68 -16.54 6.65
CA LEU A 49 9.89 -15.93 6.07
C LEU A 49 10.79 -16.96 5.39
N ASP A 50 10.93 -18.14 6.01
CA ASP A 50 11.76 -19.24 5.48
C ASP A 50 11.06 -20.07 4.39
N HIS A 51 9.73 -20.03 4.33
CA HIS A 51 8.90 -20.90 3.48
C HIS A 51 7.81 -20.10 2.74
N PRO A 52 8.18 -19.12 1.91
CA PRO A 52 7.20 -18.33 1.19
C PRO A 52 6.38 -19.23 0.22
N LEU A 53 5.08 -18.93 0.10
CA LEU A 53 4.20 -19.54 -0.90
C LEU A 53 4.11 -18.64 -2.12
N PRO A 54 4.64 -19.04 -3.27
CA PRO A 54 4.57 -18.24 -4.49
C PRO A 54 3.14 -17.82 -4.81
N PRO A 55 2.90 -16.57 -5.25
CA PRO A 55 1.60 -16.11 -5.66
C PRO A 55 1.09 -16.91 -6.87
N VAL A 56 -0.23 -16.87 -7.08
CA VAL A 56 -0.88 -17.48 -8.25
C VAL A 56 -1.53 -16.38 -9.10
N GLU A 57 -1.30 -16.42 -10.40
CA GLU A 57 -2.02 -15.57 -11.35
C GLU A 57 -3.40 -16.15 -11.64
N ILE A 58 -4.43 -15.29 -11.61
CA ILE A 58 -5.81 -15.63 -11.97
C ILE A 58 -6.28 -14.82 -13.17
N GLY A 59 -7.36 -15.29 -13.80
CA GLY A 59 -8.01 -14.57 -14.90
C GLY A 59 -8.63 -13.25 -14.43
N GLN A 60 -8.69 -12.27 -15.33
CA GLN A 60 -9.25 -10.95 -15.03
C GLN A 60 -10.74 -11.03 -14.67
N GLU A 61 -11.46 -11.99 -15.20
CA GLU A 61 -12.87 -12.26 -14.92
C GLU A 61 -13.12 -12.88 -13.54
N GLU A 62 -12.08 -13.44 -12.92
CA GLU A 62 -12.13 -14.04 -11.60
C GLU A 62 -11.69 -13.05 -10.49
N ALA A 63 -11.16 -11.89 -10.88
CA ALA A 63 -10.56 -10.93 -9.96
C ALA A 63 -11.62 -9.98 -9.35
N PRO A 64 -11.89 -10.06 -8.04
CA PRO A 64 -12.85 -9.16 -7.39
C PRO A 64 -12.52 -7.68 -7.59
N CYS A 65 -11.24 -7.31 -7.58
CA CYS A 65 -10.82 -5.92 -7.76
C CYS A 65 -11.02 -5.38 -9.17
N GLN A 66 -11.45 -6.21 -10.13
CA GLN A 66 -11.70 -5.82 -11.53
C GLN A 66 -13.16 -5.99 -11.95
N GLU A 67 -14.10 -6.10 -11.01
CA GLU A 67 -15.54 -6.14 -11.30
C GLU A 67 -16.06 -4.84 -11.93
N VAL A 68 -15.44 -3.71 -11.63
CA VAL A 68 -15.69 -2.39 -12.24
C VAL A 68 -14.36 -1.86 -12.76
N VAL A 69 -14.37 -1.34 -13.99
CA VAL A 69 -13.18 -0.78 -14.65
C VAL A 69 -13.54 0.61 -15.16
N ILE A 70 -12.75 1.61 -14.79
CA ILE A 70 -12.85 2.99 -15.25
C ILE A 70 -11.50 3.33 -15.88
N GLU A 71 -11.46 3.39 -17.20
CA GLU A 71 -10.29 3.80 -17.95
C GLU A 71 -10.24 5.34 -18.06
N ASP A 72 -9.03 5.89 -18.11
CA ASP A 72 -8.75 7.33 -18.24
C ASP A 72 -9.55 8.20 -17.24
N PRO A 73 -9.47 7.94 -15.92
CA PRO A 73 -10.20 8.74 -14.95
C PRO A 73 -9.74 10.20 -14.99
N VAL A 74 -10.69 11.14 -15.02
CA VAL A 74 -10.38 12.58 -15.01
C VAL A 74 -9.85 13.00 -13.63
N ASN A 75 -10.42 12.44 -12.57
CA ASN A 75 -10.05 12.75 -11.20
C ASN A 75 -10.11 11.49 -10.33
N VAL A 76 -8.96 11.06 -9.85
CA VAL A 76 -8.83 9.87 -8.98
C VAL A 76 -9.59 10.04 -7.66
N ASN A 77 -9.72 11.27 -7.16
CA ASN A 77 -10.40 11.56 -5.90
C ASN A 77 -11.92 11.34 -5.97
N ASP A 78 -12.49 11.10 -7.16
CA ASP A 78 -13.90 10.68 -7.30
C ASP A 78 -14.10 9.20 -6.88
N TYR A 79 -13.03 8.42 -6.83
CA TYR A 79 -13.04 6.97 -6.55
C TYR A 79 -12.38 6.60 -5.23
N ILE A 80 -11.33 7.32 -4.86
CA ILE A 80 -10.70 7.22 -3.53
C ILE A 80 -10.96 8.53 -2.79
N ILE A 81 -11.33 8.45 -1.52
CA ILE A 81 -11.65 9.62 -0.70
C ILE A 81 -10.51 9.82 0.30
N PRO A 82 -9.57 10.73 0.03
CA PRO A 82 -8.52 11.06 0.99
C PRO A 82 -9.16 11.67 2.24
N ILE A 83 -8.79 11.15 3.41
CA ILE A 83 -9.25 11.69 4.69
C ILE A 83 -8.16 12.58 5.26
N ARG A 84 -8.52 13.80 5.59
CA ARG A 84 -7.66 14.72 6.30
C ARG A 84 -7.75 14.44 7.80
N HIS A 85 -6.64 14.08 8.43
CA HIS A 85 -6.59 13.69 9.85
C HIS A 85 -6.30 14.88 10.76
N THR A 86 -5.57 15.87 10.25
CA THR A 86 -5.22 17.08 10.99
C THR A 86 -5.41 18.34 10.14
N GLU A 87 -5.53 19.50 10.76
CA GLU A 87 -5.60 20.79 10.07
C GLU A 87 -4.31 21.16 9.30
N TYR A 88 -3.19 20.51 9.65
CA TYR A 88 -1.87 20.77 9.05
C TYR A 88 -1.56 19.84 7.86
N GLU A 89 -2.39 18.86 7.62
CA GLU A 89 -2.25 17.92 6.52
C GLU A 89 -2.81 18.54 5.23
N PRO A 90 -2.08 18.48 4.09
CA PRO A 90 -2.63 18.98 2.84
C PRO A 90 -3.84 18.15 2.38
N GLU A 91 -4.72 18.78 1.64
CA GLU A 91 -5.83 18.07 1.01
C GLU A 91 -5.33 17.05 -0.02
N LEU A 92 -6.16 16.06 -0.33
CA LEU A 92 -5.92 15.04 -1.37
C LEU A 92 -4.69 14.13 -1.07
N THR A 93 -4.28 14.06 0.18
CA THR A 93 -3.20 13.16 0.61
C THR A 93 -3.69 11.74 0.76
N VAL A 94 -2.98 10.81 0.15
CA VAL A 94 -3.14 9.37 0.34
C VAL A 94 -1.89 8.86 1.04
N GLY A 95 -2.00 8.58 2.33
CA GLY A 95 -0.86 8.21 3.18
C GLY A 95 -0.29 6.84 2.84
N SER A 96 -1.13 5.88 2.48
CA SER A 96 -0.74 4.49 2.31
C SER A 96 -1.48 3.79 1.18
N GLY A 97 -0.99 3.94 -0.04
CA GLY A 97 -1.32 2.98 -1.09
C GLY A 97 -0.30 1.84 -1.09
N ASN A 98 -0.75 0.62 -1.26
CA ASN A 98 0.13 -0.53 -1.38
C ASN A 98 0.48 -0.75 -2.84
N ARG A 99 1.71 -0.41 -3.23
CA ARG A 99 2.18 -0.68 -4.58
C ARG A 99 2.48 -2.15 -4.79
N VAL A 100 2.23 -2.62 -6.00
CA VAL A 100 2.71 -3.90 -6.51
C VAL A 100 3.54 -3.64 -7.76
N VAL A 101 4.77 -4.11 -7.77
CA VAL A 101 5.68 -4.03 -8.90
C VAL A 101 6.08 -5.44 -9.31
N ALA A 102 5.97 -5.77 -10.58
CA ALA A 102 6.31 -7.10 -11.08
C ALA A 102 7.73 -7.19 -11.64
N GLY A 103 8.28 -8.33 -11.47
CA GLY A 103 9.30 -9.19 -12.02
C GLY A 103 10.50 -8.66 -12.78
N LYS A 104 10.41 -7.68 -13.63
CA LYS A 104 11.53 -7.28 -14.52
C LYS A 104 12.78 -6.77 -13.76
N TYR A 105 12.59 -6.27 -12.55
CA TYR A 105 13.63 -5.60 -11.77
C TYR A 105 14.04 -6.34 -10.49
N PHE A 106 13.38 -7.46 -10.19
CA PHE A 106 13.60 -8.29 -9.02
C PHE A 106 13.85 -9.75 -9.35
N ASP A 107 14.59 -10.04 -10.44
CA ASP A 107 14.91 -11.40 -10.88
C ASP A 107 13.69 -12.34 -10.96
N GLY A 108 12.54 -11.79 -11.39
CA GLY A 108 11.28 -12.53 -11.54
C GLY A 108 10.35 -12.45 -10.32
N GLY A 109 10.75 -11.81 -9.23
CA GLY A 109 9.93 -11.59 -8.04
C GLY A 109 8.96 -10.42 -8.16
N THR A 110 8.19 -10.19 -7.11
CA THR A 110 7.31 -9.04 -6.93
C THR A 110 7.82 -8.17 -5.77
N ASP A 111 7.43 -6.90 -5.75
CA ASP A 111 7.68 -6.01 -4.61
C ASP A 111 6.34 -5.44 -4.13
N LEU A 112 6.11 -5.49 -2.84
CA LEU A 112 4.93 -4.97 -2.17
C LEU A 112 5.37 -3.96 -1.10
N GLY A 113 4.81 -2.76 -1.12
CA GLY A 113 5.20 -1.77 -0.12
C GLY A 113 4.30 -0.55 -0.10
N TYR A 114 4.43 0.27 0.93
CA TYR A 114 3.68 1.51 1.08
C TYR A 114 4.33 2.67 0.36
N ASN A 115 3.51 3.51 -0.29
CA ASN A 115 3.94 4.80 -0.81
C ASN A 115 2.87 5.85 -0.56
N ARG A 116 3.29 7.02 -0.10
CA ARG A 116 2.41 8.17 0.03
C ARG A 116 2.30 8.93 -1.29
N MET A 117 1.12 9.47 -1.54
CA MET A 117 0.76 10.20 -2.76
C MET A 117 -0.05 11.43 -2.43
N ASN A 118 -0.10 12.38 -3.36
CA ASN A 118 -1.01 13.51 -3.31
C ASN A 118 -1.54 13.80 -4.72
N PHE A 119 -2.86 13.68 -4.93
CA PHE A 119 -3.50 13.79 -6.23
C PHE A 119 -4.02 15.22 -6.50
N ARG A 120 -3.13 16.18 -6.56
CA ARG A 120 -3.47 17.59 -6.83
C ARG A 120 -3.86 17.89 -8.29
N TRP A 121 -3.59 16.99 -9.22
CA TRP A 121 -3.78 17.21 -10.66
C TRP A 121 -4.69 16.14 -11.29
N GLY A 122 -5.83 15.88 -10.67
CA GLY A 122 -6.82 14.94 -11.17
C GLY A 122 -6.36 13.50 -11.17
N ASN A 123 -5.93 12.97 -12.31
CA ASN A 123 -5.39 11.61 -12.44
C ASN A 123 -3.86 11.55 -12.27
N VAL A 124 -3.22 12.65 -11.92
CA VAL A 124 -1.77 12.70 -11.65
C VAL A 124 -1.53 13.11 -10.21
N GLY A 125 -0.74 12.33 -9.50
CA GLY A 125 -0.30 12.60 -8.14
C GLY A 125 1.21 12.58 -8.00
N THR A 126 1.71 13.05 -6.86
CA THR A 126 3.09 12.78 -6.45
C THR A 126 3.20 11.36 -5.92
N PHE A 127 4.37 10.79 -6.04
CA PHE A 127 4.69 9.45 -5.57
C PHE A 127 6.01 9.49 -4.79
N GLN A 128 5.91 9.56 -3.47
CA GLN A 128 7.10 9.66 -2.62
C GLN A 128 7.84 8.33 -2.55
N ILE A 129 9.15 8.40 -2.74
CA ILE A 129 10.05 7.25 -2.72
C ILE A 129 11.19 7.55 -1.76
N SER A 130 11.32 6.72 -0.74
CA SER A 130 12.42 6.82 0.21
C SER A 130 13.73 6.36 -0.45
N PRO A 131 14.80 7.18 -0.41
CA PRO A 131 16.09 6.75 -0.91
C PRO A 131 16.55 5.44 -0.26
N GLY A 132 17.02 4.52 -1.10
CA GLY A 132 17.48 3.24 -0.63
C GLY A 132 16.41 2.14 -0.59
N SER A 133 15.12 2.43 -0.63
CA SER A 133 14.05 1.41 -0.66
C SER A 133 14.08 0.55 -1.93
N HIS A 134 13.40 -0.58 -1.94
CA HIS A 134 13.24 -1.41 -3.14
C HIS A 134 12.70 -0.57 -4.32
N MET A 135 11.65 0.20 -4.09
CA MET A 135 11.08 1.07 -5.13
C MET A 135 12.07 2.13 -5.63
N TRP A 136 12.94 2.65 -4.75
CA TRP A 136 14.00 3.57 -5.19
C TRP A 136 14.97 2.90 -6.17
N GLN A 137 15.30 1.63 -5.94
CA GLN A 137 16.19 0.86 -6.82
C GLN A 137 15.53 0.62 -8.17
N VAL A 138 14.23 0.26 -8.19
CA VAL A 138 13.45 0.10 -9.42
C VAL A 138 13.42 1.40 -10.22
N VAL A 139 13.00 2.49 -9.59
CA VAL A 139 12.90 3.80 -10.24
C VAL A 139 14.26 4.29 -10.72
N SER A 140 15.34 4.02 -9.99
CA SER A 140 16.69 4.39 -10.41
C SER A 140 17.16 3.67 -11.67
N LYS A 141 16.77 2.41 -11.84
CA LYS A 141 17.04 1.64 -13.08
C LYS A 141 16.26 2.25 -14.25
N HIS A 142 14.95 2.45 -14.10
CA HIS A 142 14.10 3.07 -15.12
C HIS A 142 14.52 4.49 -15.47
N TYR A 143 14.97 5.26 -14.48
CA TYR A 143 15.49 6.61 -14.71
C TYR A 143 16.68 6.63 -15.69
N LYS A 144 17.55 5.61 -15.62
CA LYS A 144 18.69 5.47 -16.55
C LYS A 144 18.21 5.14 -17.96
N ASP A 145 17.20 4.30 -18.07
CA ASP A 145 16.66 3.82 -19.34
C ASP A 145 15.64 4.81 -19.97
N ASP A 146 15.32 5.90 -19.26
CA ASP A 146 14.30 6.90 -19.62
C ASP A 146 12.89 6.32 -19.81
N GLU A 147 12.57 5.30 -19.01
CA GLU A 147 11.28 4.59 -19.07
C GLU A 147 10.43 4.90 -17.85
N PRO A 148 9.10 5.04 -17.99
CA PRO A 148 8.19 5.07 -16.84
C PRO A 148 8.12 3.69 -16.20
N VAL A 149 7.83 3.65 -14.90
CA VAL A 149 7.67 2.41 -14.13
C VAL A 149 6.20 2.03 -14.06
N PRO A 150 5.75 0.96 -14.72
CA PRO A 150 4.37 0.48 -14.58
C PRO A 150 4.19 -0.10 -13.18
N ILE A 151 3.14 0.33 -12.50
CA ILE A 151 2.76 -0.15 -11.16
C ILE A 151 1.25 -0.19 -10.99
N THR A 152 0.81 -0.91 -9.97
CA THR A 152 -0.53 -0.75 -9.41
C THR A 152 -0.43 -0.26 -7.96
N MET A 153 -1.41 0.53 -7.55
CA MET A 153 -1.61 0.94 -6.16
C MET A 153 -2.89 0.30 -5.66
N CYS A 154 -2.76 -0.68 -4.78
CA CYS A 154 -3.86 -1.44 -4.23
C CYS A 154 -4.30 -0.88 -2.88
N PHE A 155 -5.60 -0.89 -2.62
CA PHE A 155 -6.20 -0.44 -1.36
C PHE A 155 -7.14 -1.52 -0.83
N GLY A 156 -7.20 -1.68 0.49
CA GLY A 156 -8.03 -2.72 1.11
C GLY A 156 -7.51 -4.12 0.83
N LEU A 157 -6.22 -4.35 1.02
CA LEU A 157 -5.58 -5.65 0.80
C LEU A 157 -5.94 -6.65 1.90
N PRO A 158 -5.76 -7.96 1.62
CA PRO A 158 -5.71 -8.96 2.67
C PRO A 158 -4.73 -8.58 3.80
N PRO A 159 -5.05 -8.89 5.07
CA PRO A 159 -4.22 -8.49 6.21
C PRO A 159 -2.75 -8.92 6.12
N SER A 160 -2.48 -10.10 5.57
CA SER A 160 -1.12 -10.59 5.35
C SER A 160 -0.32 -9.70 4.39
N CYS A 161 -0.94 -9.26 3.30
CA CYS A 161 -0.33 -8.33 2.34
C CYS A 161 -0.11 -6.95 2.97
N THR A 162 -1.08 -6.48 3.76
CA THR A 162 -0.97 -5.20 4.47
C THR A 162 0.21 -5.20 5.44
N LEU A 163 0.39 -6.28 6.21
CA LEU A 163 1.54 -6.44 7.10
C LEU A 163 2.86 -6.50 6.33
N MET A 164 2.92 -7.32 5.29
CA MET A 164 4.15 -7.49 4.51
C MET A 164 4.53 -6.25 3.72
N ALA A 165 3.57 -5.42 3.32
CA ALA A 165 3.86 -4.14 2.68
C ALA A 165 4.67 -3.18 3.57
N GLY A 166 4.53 -3.29 4.89
CA GLY A 166 5.32 -2.53 5.87
C GLY A 166 6.73 -3.10 6.09
N ALA A 167 6.94 -4.39 5.88
CA ALA A 167 8.20 -5.07 6.21
C ALA A 167 9.37 -4.72 5.29
N GLY A 168 9.09 -4.30 4.05
CA GLY A 168 10.11 -4.01 3.04
C GLY A 168 10.93 -2.73 3.25
N PHE A 169 10.75 -2.03 4.36
CA PHE A 169 11.49 -0.80 4.65
C PHE A 169 12.91 -1.07 5.18
N ASP A 170 13.18 -2.27 5.64
CA ASP A 170 14.43 -2.61 6.31
C ASP A 170 15.20 -3.70 5.55
N TYR A 171 16.27 -3.31 4.86
CA TYR A 171 17.14 -4.23 4.10
C TYR A 171 17.77 -5.36 4.91
N VAL A 172 17.81 -5.20 6.23
CA VAL A 172 18.38 -6.21 7.11
C VAL A 172 17.47 -7.41 7.24
N ILE A 173 16.16 -7.19 7.08
CA ILE A 173 15.14 -8.21 7.31
C ILE A 173 14.70 -8.86 6.00
N LEU A 174 14.39 -8.03 5.00
CA LEU A 174 13.98 -8.49 3.69
C LEU A 174 14.97 -7.97 2.64
N PRO A 175 15.97 -8.78 2.28
CA PRO A 175 16.94 -8.39 1.26
C PRO A 175 16.26 -8.19 -0.09
N GLN A 176 16.89 -7.41 -0.96
CA GLN A 176 16.43 -7.20 -2.33
C GLN A 176 16.19 -8.55 -3.02
N GLY A 177 15.03 -8.69 -3.66
CA GLY A 177 14.60 -9.92 -4.32
C GLY A 177 13.84 -10.87 -3.39
N CYS A 178 13.59 -10.46 -2.13
CA CYS A 178 12.68 -11.18 -1.26
C CYS A 178 11.24 -11.01 -1.77
N ASP A 179 10.50 -12.10 -1.75
CA ASP A 179 9.11 -12.13 -2.20
C ASP A 179 8.15 -11.85 -1.03
N GLU A 180 7.86 -10.57 -0.77
CA GLU A 180 6.91 -10.16 0.26
C GLU A 180 5.52 -10.78 0.04
N ILE A 181 5.12 -10.94 -1.21
CA ILE A 181 3.82 -11.52 -1.56
C ILE A 181 3.81 -13.03 -1.26
N GLY A 182 4.91 -13.72 -1.51
CA GLY A 182 5.06 -15.12 -1.14
C GLY A 182 5.03 -15.34 0.37
N ILE A 183 5.67 -14.47 1.13
CA ILE A 183 5.63 -14.50 2.61
C ILE A 183 4.20 -14.23 3.10
N ALA A 184 3.50 -13.24 2.53
CA ALA A 184 2.10 -12.98 2.84
C ALA A 184 1.22 -14.20 2.58
N GLY A 185 1.47 -14.93 1.48
CA GLY A 185 0.81 -16.21 1.17
C GLY A 185 1.04 -17.26 2.24
N ALA A 186 2.28 -17.42 2.70
CA ALA A 186 2.62 -18.35 3.78
C ALA A 186 1.95 -17.98 5.10
N MET A 187 1.90 -16.68 5.43
CA MET A 187 1.23 -16.18 6.65
C MET A 187 -0.27 -16.48 6.66
N GLN A 188 -0.95 -16.35 5.53
CA GLN A 188 -2.38 -16.63 5.43
C GLN A 188 -2.71 -18.11 5.12
N GLY A 189 -1.69 -18.94 4.87
CA GLY A 189 -1.85 -20.37 4.59
C GLY A 189 -2.38 -20.70 3.19
N SER A 190 -2.37 -19.72 2.28
CA SER A 190 -2.77 -19.90 0.87
C SER A 190 -2.04 -18.89 -0.02
N PRO A 191 -1.73 -19.22 -1.29
CA PRO A 191 -1.11 -18.27 -2.20
C PRO A 191 -1.92 -16.98 -2.33
N VAL A 192 -1.23 -15.83 -2.39
CA VAL A 192 -1.85 -14.57 -2.77
C VAL A 192 -2.25 -14.65 -4.24
N ARG A 193 -3.47 -14.26 -4.56
CA ARG A 193 -3.95 -14.21 -5.94
C ARG A 193 -3.56 -12.89 -6.57
N LEU A 194 -2.87 -12.95 -7.69
CA LEU A 194 -2.51 -11.79 -8.51
C LEU A 194 -3.33 -11.77 -9.79
N VAL A 195 -3.66 -10.60 -10.25
CA VAL A 195 -4.32 -10.37 -11.53
C VAL A 195 -3.55 -9.35 -12.34
N LYS A 196 -3.43 -9.59 -13.65
CA LYS A 196 -2.81 -8.64 -14.57
C LYS A 196 -3.64 -7.36 -14.64
N ALA A 197 -2.99 -6.20 -14.56
CA ALA A 197 -3.62 -4.91 -14.76
C ALA A 197 -4.20 -4.77 -16.19
N ARG A 198 -5.19 -3.91 -16.35
CA ARG A 198 -5.88 -3.68 -17.64
C ARG A 198 -5.08 -2.80 -18.59
N THR A 199 -4.41 -1.79 -18.05
CA THR A 199 -3.84 -0.69 -18.83
C THR A 199 -2.32 -0.59 -18.78
N VAL A 200 -1.67 -1.30 -17.86
CA VAL A 200 -0.22 -1.27 -17.68
C VAL A 200 0.34 -2.68 -17.49
N ASP A 201 1.63 -2.87 -17.78
CA ASP A 201 2.31 -4.15 -17.58
C ASP A 201 2.72 -4.34 -16.12
N ALA A 202 1.72 -4.52 -15.27
CA ALA A 202 1.86 -4.72 -13.84
C ALA A 202 0.80 -5.70 -13.33
N TYR A 203 0.91 -6.10 -12.07
CA TYR A 203 -0.05 -6.96 -11.38
C TYR A 203 -0.68 -6.22 -10.19
N ALA A 204 -1.90 -6.59 -9.85
CA ALA A 204 -2.57 -6.19 -8.64
C ALA A 204 -2.86 -7.39 -7.75
N VAL A 205 -3.02 -7.18 -6.44
CA VAL A 205 -3.58 -8.18 -5.54
C VAL A 205 -5.08 -8.30 -5.84
N ALA A 206 -5.50 -9.45 -6.36
CA ALA A 206 -6.85 -9.64 -6.89
C ALA A 206 -7.97 -9.47 -5.83
N ASP A 207 -7.63 -9.73 -4.56
CA ASP A 207 -8.56 -9.68 -3.43
C ASP A 207 -8.65 -8.29 -2.77
N CYS A 208 -8.00 -7.27 -3.30
CA CYS A 208 -8.10 -5.91 -2.78
C CYS A 208 -9.44 -5.23 -3.19
N GLU A 209 -9.71 -4.07 -2.63
CA GLU A 209 -10.97 -3.34 -2.84
C GLU A 209 -10.93 -2.40 -4.05
N VAL A 210 -9.83 -1.62 -4.16
CA VAL A 210 -9.63 -0.65 -5.24
C VAL A 210 -8.19 -0.72 -5.71
N VAL A 211 -7.98 -0.56 -7.00
CA VAL A 211 -6.67 -0.47 -7.65
C VAL A 211 -6.59 0.79 -8.48
N LEU A 212 -5.52 1.54 -8.33
CA LEU A 212 -5.11 2.54 -9.31
C LEU A 212 -4.03 1.91 -10.18
N GLU A 213 -4.30 1.75 -11.45
CA GLU A 213 -3.33 1.29 -12.44
C GLU A 213 -2.64 2.49 -13.08
N GLY A 214 -1.35 2.39 -13.33
CA GLY A 214 -0.65 3.49 -13.95
C GLY A 214 0.87 3.33 -13.96
N TYR A 215 1.56 4.44 -14.10
CA TYR A 215 3.01 4.43 -14.16
C TYR A 215 3.61 5.61 -13.38
N VAL A 216 4.73 5.36 -12.73
CA VAL A 216 5.56 6.40 -12.12
C VAL A 216 6.50 6.96 -13.17
N ASN A 217 6.46 8.30 -13.34
CA ASN A 217 7.42 9.01 -14.19
C ASN A 217 8.55 9.59 -13.34
N PRO A 218 9.75 9.00 -13.35
CA PRO A 218 10.85 9.44 -12.49
C PRO A 218 11.41 10.81 -12.89
N ARG A 219 11.20 11.26 -14.14
CA ARG A 219 11.69 12.55 -14.65
C ARG A 219 10.71 13.69 -14.42
N ASP A 220 9.39 13.45 -14.42
CA ASP A 220 8.41 14.43 -14.00
C ASP A 220 8.33 14.44 -12.46
N ARG A 221 8.86 15.51 -11.87
CA ARG A 221 8.89 15.66 -10.41
C ARG A 221 8.16 16.93 -10.01
N ARG A 222 7.20 16.80 -9.10
CA ARG A 222 6.37 17.89 -8.60
C ARG A 222 6.41 17.98 -7.09
N TYR A 223 6.09 19.16 -6.56
CA TYR A 223 5.98 19.36 -5.12
C TYR A 223 4.71 18.71 -4.57
N GLU A 224 4.82 18.06 -3.42
CA GLU A 224 3.70 17.38 -2.77
C GLU A 224 2.62 18.35 -2.28
N THR A 225 2.98 19.62 -1.97
CA THR A 225 2.05 20.63 -1.48
C THR A 225 2.12 21.91 -2.30
N ALA A 226 1.02 22.68 -2.31
CA ALA A 226 0.96 23.96 -3.02
C ALA A 226 1.91 24.98 -2.42
N GLU A 227 2.02 25.02 -1.08
CA GLU A 227 2.90 25.96 -0.36
C GLU A 227 4.38 25.69 -0.67
N ALA A 228 4.77 24.40 -0.80
CA ALA A 228 6.13 24.05 -1.16
C ALA A 228 6.45 24.42 -2.60
N GLU A 229 5.46 24.29 -3.50
CA GLU A 229 5.57 24.64 -4.91
C GLU A 229 5.69 26.16 -5.07
N GLU A 230 4.83 26.95 -4.43
CA GLU A 230 4.86 28.41 -4.46
C GLU A 230 6.19 28.96 -3.90
N ALA A 231 6.66 28.37 -2.82
CA ALA A 231 7.93 28.78 -2.22
C ALA A 231 9.17 28.23 -2.94
N GLY A 232 9.02 27.24 -3.84
CA GLY A 232 10.13 26.57 -4.52
C GLY A 232 11.06 25.79 -3.58
N VAL A 233 10.57 25.37 -2.39
CA VAL A 233 11.39 24.78 -1.32
C VAL A 233 10.80 23.46 -0.83
N GLN A 234 11.63 22.42 -0.76
CA GLN A 234 11.27 21.13 -0.16
C GLN A 234 11.80 20.99 1.27
N GLY A 235 11.20 20.09 2.06
CA GLY A 235 11.62 19.79 3.43
C GLY A 235 11.23 20.86 4.47
N ARG A 236 10.42 21.85 4.10
CA ARG A 236 10.00 22.95 4.99
C ARG A 236 8.53 22.83 5.42
N PHE A 237 7.62 22.65 4.49
CA PHE A 237 6.18 22.62 4.74
C PHE A 237 5.72 21.26 5.24
N HIS A 238 4.59 21.21 5.93
CA HIS A 238 4.02 19.98 6.46
C HIS A 238 3.43 19.10 5.35
N PHE A 239 3.39 17.79 5.59
CA PHE A 239 2.72 16.84 4.72
C PHE A 239 1.72 15.98 5.50
N HIS A 240 2.16 15.03 6.32
CA HIS A 240 1.29 14.21 7.14
C HIS A 240 1.87 14.06 8.55
N PRO A 241 1.03 13.72 9.56
CA PRO A 241 1.53 13.44 10.89
C PRO A 241 2.37 12.15 10.90
N GLU A 242 3.45 12.19 11.66
CA GLU A 242 4.32 11.04 11.90
C GLU A 242 3.96 10.37 13.24
N TRP A 243 4.19 9.07 13.35
CA TRP A 243 3.91 8.30 14.56
C TRP A 243 4.58 8.85 15.83
N ALA A 244 5.73 9.50 15.69
CA ALA A 244 6.46 10.10 16.80
C ALA A 244 5.87 11.43 17.29
N GLY A 245 4.73 11.91 16.75
CA GLY A 245 4.01 13.09 17.21
C GLY A 245 4.47 14.42 16.61
N TYR A 246 5.14 14.40 15.47
CA TYR A 246 5.47 15.60 14.70
C TYR A 246 4.89 15.51 13.27
N MET A 247 4.86 16.63 12.58
CA MET A 247 4.44 16.67 11.18
C MET A 247 5.61 16.38 10.25
N GLY A 248 5.46 15.34 9.42
CA GLY A 248 6.36 15.05 8.31
C GLY A 248 6.42 16.19 7.31
N LYS A 249 7.45 16.22 6.49
CA LYS A 249 7.71 17.30 5.55
C LYS A 249 7.37 16.92 4.11
N SER A 250 6.96 17.94 3.35
CA SER A 250 6.71 17.82 1.91
C SER A 250 8.01 17.92 1.12
N TYR A 251 8.10 17.14 0.05
CA TYR A 251 9.25 17.09 -0.84
C TYR A 251 8.82 17.28 -2.30
N LYS A 252 9.79 17.30 -3.18
CA LYS A 252 9.60 17.19 -4.61
C LYS A 252 9.78 15.72 -5.00
N ALA A 253 8.71 15.09 -5.47
CA ALA A 253 8.64 13.65 -5.75
C ALA A 253 8.34 13.37 -7.22
N PRO A 254 8.68 12.20 -7.76
CA PRO A 254 8.18 11.73 -9.04
C PRO A 254 6.66 11.79 -9.11
N THR A 255 6.10 11.83 -10.31
CA THR A 255 4.65 11.74 -10.50
C THR A 255 4.19 10.32 -10.76
N PHE A 256 2.99 10.01 -10.30
CA PHE A 256 2.23 8.82 -10.64
C PHE A 256 1.04 9.21 -11.51
N HIS A 257 0.98 8.66 -12.72
CA HIS A 257 -0.06 8.89 -13.70
C HIS A 257 -1.01 7.71 -13.72
N VAL A 258 -2.25 7.92 -13.31
CA VAL A 258 -3.28 6.89 -13.27
C VAL A 258 -3.93 6.76 -14.62
N THR A 259 -3.95 5.55 -15.17
CA THR A 259 -4.53 5.19 -16.47
C THR A 259 -5.86 4.46 -16.32
N ALA A 260 -6.07 3.78 -15.18
CA ALA A 260 -7.36 3.19 -14.85
C ALA A 260 -7.56 3.13 -13.34
N VAL A 261 -8.83 3.12 -12.95
CA VAL A 261 -9.28 2.73 -11.60
C VAL A 261 -10.10 1.45 -11.77
N THR A 262 -9.70 0.39 -11.08
CA THR A 262 -10.51 -0.82 -11.01
C THR A 262 -10.94 -1.08 -9.58
N MET A 263 -12.10 -1.71 -9.37
CA MET A 263 -12.63 -1.92 -8.04
C MET A 263 -13.67 -3.02 -7.99
N ARG A 264 -13.94 -3.49 -6.78
CA ARG A 264 -15.12 -4.33 -6.51
C ARG A 264 -16.40 -3.54 -6.77
N LYS A 265 -17.48 -4.25 -7.09
CA LYS A 265 -18.81 -3.64 -7.17
C LYS A 265 -19.22 -3.01 -5.84
N PRO A 266 -19.95 -1.88 -5.86
CA PRO A 266 -20.44 -1.23 -4.63
C PRO A 266 -21.17 -2.17 -3.67
N GLU A 267 -21.88 -3.14 -4.18
CA GLU A 267 -22.67 -4.11 -3.42
C GLU A 267 -21.79 -5.14 -2.69
N SER A 268 -20.57 -5.38 -3.20
CA SER A 268 -19.60 -6.34 -2.65
C SER A 268 -18.72 -5.75 -1.57
N LYS A 269 -18.88 -4.46 -1.27
CA LYS A 269 -17.89 -3.71 -0.47
C LYS A 269 -18.12 -3.75 1.02
N PRO A 270 -17.08 -3.96 1.80
CA PRO A 270 -16.63 -2.93 2.73
C PRO A 270 -15.42 -2.21 2.16
N ILE A 271 -15.48 -0.91 1.96
CA ILE A 271 -14.30 -0.11 1.66
C ILE A 271 -13.58 0.12 2.98
N ILE A 272 -12.50 -0.60 3.19
CA ILE A 272 -11.56 -0.32 4.26
C ILE A 272 -10.30 0.24 3.58
N PHE A 273 -10.18 1.54 3.62
CA PHE A 273 -8.92 2.17 3.37
C PHE A 273 -8.15 2.19 4.68
N PRO A 274 -7.06 1.43 4.83
CA PRO A 274 -6.09 1.75 5.86
C PRO A 274 -5.50 3.09 5.44
N LEU A 275 -6.07 4.14 5.97
CA LEU A 275 -5.54 5.49 5.81
C LEU A 275 -4.46 5.60 6.83
N ALA A 276 -3.26 5.26 6.43
CA ALA A 276 -2.13 5.39 7.30
C ALA A 276 -1.85 6.86 7.60
N VAL A 277 -2.31 7.23 8.74
CA VAL A 277 -1.49 8.07 9.57
C VAL A 277 -0.43 7.14 10.14
N HIS A 278 0.84 7.45 10.02
CA HIS A 278 1.89 6.76 10.75
C HIS A 278 1.57 6.86 12.26
N THR A 279 0.87 5.85 12.75
CA THR A 279 0.50 5.75 14.15
C THR A 279 1.52 4.87 14.87
N LEU A 280 1.56 4.99 16.19
CA LEU A 280 2.33 4.06 17.03
C LEU A 280 1.94 2.60 16.77
N ASP A 281 0.70 2.36 16.41
CA ASP A 281 0.15 1.04 16.11
C ASP A 281 0.73 0.46 14.81
N GLU A 282 0.87 1.27 13.77
CA GLU A 282 1.53 0.89 12.52
C GLU A 282 3.00 0.54 12.75
N HIS A 283 3.69 1.35 13.57
CA HIS A 283 5.07 1.07 13.96
C HIS A 283 5.20 -0.25 14.75
N ASN A 284 4.26 -0.55 15.62
CA ASN A 284 4.23 -1.82 16.36
C ASN A 284 3.99 -3.03 15.45
N ILE A 285 3.19 -2.88 14.39
CA ILE A 285 3.01 -3.92 13.37
C ILE A 285 4.32 -4.17 12.64
N ASP A 286 5.01 -3.13 12.24
CA ASP A 286 6.32 -3.18 11.60
C ASP A 286 7.36 -3.90 12.47
N THR A 287 7.46 -3.51 13.75
CA THR A 287 8.41 -4.13 14.70
C THR A 287 8.14 -5.60 14.95
N THR A 288 6.88 -6.03 14.86
CA THR A 288 6.51 -7.45 15.03
C THR A 288 7.15 -8.34 13.96
N ILE A 289 7.19 -7.90 12.73
CA ILE A 289 7.80 -8.65 11.63
C ILE A 289 9.32 -8.68 11.82
N ARG A 290 9.90 -7.57 12.25
CA ARG A 290 11.33 -7.46 12.54
C ARG A 290 11.76 -8.41 13.67
N GLU A 291 11.00 -8.48 14.76
CA GLU A 291 11.25 -9.40 15.86
C GLU A 291 11.20 -10.87 15.44
N ALA A 292 10.35 -11.21 14.47
CA ALA A 292 10.24 -12.57 13.97
C ALA A 292 11.41 -12.98 13.04
N ALA A 293 12.11 -12.00 12.48
CA ALA A 293 13.22 -12.22 11.55
C ALA A 293 14.59 -12.34 12.24
N ILE A 294 14.70 -11.97 13.52
CA ILE A 294 15.90 -12.11 14.36
C ILE A 294 15.88 -13.46 15.05
#